data_fffdc5c647389b9cd0bb4dfd2e795f13
#
_entry.id   fffdc5c647389b9cd0bb4dfd2e795f13
#
_cell.length_a   1.000
_cell.length_b   1.000
_cell.length_c   1.000
_cell.angle_alpha   90.00
_cell.angle_beta   90.00
_cell.angle_gamma   90.00
#
_symmetry.space_group_name_H-M   'P 1'
#
loop_
_entity.id
_entity.type
_entity.pdbx_description
1 polymer ?
#
loop_
_entity_poly.entity_id
_entity_poly.type
_entity_poly.pdbx_seq_one_letter_code
_entity_poly.pdbx_strand_id
1 'polypeptide(L)'
;MKKGLTLLVVALLGLTLLGCQSPAKPTKDVKIDAITGTITYRERIALPANALVIVTLQDISLADAPATVIAKHRFETGGTQVPFKFDLAFDPRKIKPHHTYSVSARIEVEGQLRFISDTVYPVITDRQQTSQLDLVLVKVSQ
;
A
#
# COMPACT_ATOMS: atom_id res chain seq x y z
N MET A 1 -53.78 -24.52 64.89
CA MET A 1 -53.48 -23.17 64.51
C MET A 1 -51.99 -22.92 64.49
N LYS A 2 -51.33 -23.38 63.58
CA LYS A 2 -49.91 -23.19 63.51
C LYS A 2 -49.53 -22.75 62.13
N LYS A 3 -49.19 -21.53 62.04
CA LYS A 3 -48.78 -20.92 60.80
C LYS A 3 -47.32 -21.13 60.60
N GLY A 4 -46.97 -22.04 59.76
CA GLY A 4 -45.63 -22.22 59.31
C GLY A 4 -45.23 -21.05 58.44
N LEU A 5 -44.38 -20.21 58.93
CA LEU A 5 -43.80 -19.12 58.17
C LEU A 5 -42.67 -19.72 57.27
N THR A 6 -43.01 -19.98 56.04
CA THR A 6 -42.03 -20.45 55.09
C THR A 6 -41.24 -19.24 54.62
N LEU A 7 -40.05 -19.06 55.11
CA LEU A 7 -39.15 -18.02 54.68
C LEU A 7 -38.52 -18.50 53.38
N LEU A 8 -38.98 -17.95 52.27
CA LEU A 8 -38.44 -18.22 50.99
C LEU A 8 -37.21 -17.32 50.80
N VAL A 9 -36.06 -17.92 51.13
CA VAL A 9 -34.79 -17.23 50.80
C VAL A 9 -34.53 -17.43 49.34
N VAL A 10 -34.88 -16.44 48.55
CA VAL A 10 -34.43 -16.35 47.16
C VAL A 10 -32.99 -15.94 47.17
N ALA A 11 -32.12 -16.90 47.07
CA ALA A 11 -30.69 -16.65 46.82
C ALA A 11 -30.58 -16.12 45.38
N LEU A 12 -30.48 -14.80 45.26
CA LEU A 12 -30.18 -14.16 44.03
C LEU A 12 -28.69 -14.42 43.71
N LEU A 13 -28.43 -15.47 42.95
CA LEU A 13 -27.12 -15.76 42.43
C LEU A 13 -26.79 -14.73 41.39
N GLY A 14 -26.22 -13.63 41.81
CA GLY A 14 -25.67 -12.60 40.92
C GLY A 14 -24.47 -13.19 40.17
N LEU A 15 -24.72 -13.63 38.94
CA LEU A 15 -23.66 -14.03 38.03
C LEU A 15 -22.98 -12.73 37.53
N THR A 16 -21.96 -12.29 38.25
CA THR A 16 -21.09 -11.22 37.79
C THR A 16 -20.23 -11.78 36.65
N LEU A 17 -20.66 -11.55 35.42
CA LEU A 17 -19.78 -11.67 34.26
C LEU A 17 -18.69 -10.62 34.36
N LEU A 18 -17.57 -11.01 34.95
CA LEU A 18 -16.32 -10.27 34.79
C LEU A 18 -15.92 -10.38 33.32
N GLY A 19 -16.41 -9.46 32.52
CA GLY A 19 -15.90 -9.25 31.19
C GLY A 19 -14.43 -8.87 31.32
N CYS A 20 -13.54 -9.75 30.94
CA CYS A 20 -12.15 -9.41 30.68
C CYS A 20 -12.12 -8.45 29.48
N GLN A 21 -12.24 -7.16 29.76
CA GLN A 21 -11.83 -6.15 28.80
C GLN A 21 -10.32 -6.11 28.83
N SER A 22 -9.69 -6.86 27.94
CA SER A 22 -8.30 -6.65 27.63
C SER A 22 -8.17 -5.20 27.15
N PRO A 23 -7.31 -4.38 27.81
CA PRO A 23 -7.05 -3.05 27.30
C PRO A 23 -6.47 -3.21 25.90
N ALA A 24 -7.23 -2.84 24.88
CA ALA A 24 -6.70 -2.69 23.55
C ALA A 24 -5.51 -1.74 23.67
N LYS A 25 -4.31 -2.22 23.39
CA LYS A 25 -3.14 -1.35 23.22
C LYS A 25 -3.54 -0.25 22.24
N PRO A 26 -3.29 1.03 22.56
CA PRO A 26 -3.51 2.08 21.58
C PRO A 26 -2.63 1.72 20.39
N THR A 27 -3.26 1.29 19.32
CA THR A 27 -2.64 1.23 18.01
C THR A 27 -2.24 2.67 17.74
N LYS A 28 -0.94 2.97 17.76
CA LYS A 28 -0.45 4.25 17.27
C LYS A 28 -1.02 4.36 15.87
N ASP A 29 -1.88 5.33 15.64
CA ASP A 29 -2.39 5.65 14.32
C ASP A 29 -1.16 5.93 13.44
N VAL A 30 -0.79 4.94 12.65
CA VAL A 30 0.29 5.08 11.68
C VAL A 30 -0.29 5.90 10.56
N LYS A 31 0.12 7.16 10.47
CA LYS A 31 -0.21 7.98 9.31
C LYS A 31 0.40 7.30 8.08
N ILE A 32 -0.43 7.03 7.10
CA ILE A 32 -0.02 6.51 5.80
C ILE A 32 -0.22 7.61 4.78
N ASP A 33 0.80 7.90 4.01
CA ASP A 33 0.73 8.77 2.83
C ASP A 33 0.71 7.92 1.56
N ALA A 34 0.36 8.53 0.44
CA ALA A 34 0.31 7.82 -0.83
C ALA A 34 0.79 8.69 -1.99
N ILE A 35 1.39 8.03 -2.99
CA ILE A 35 1.64 8.59 -4.30
C ILE A 35 0.66 7.96 -5.26
N THR A 36 -0.08 8.79 -5.97
CA THR A 36 -1.09 8.35 -6.93
C THR A 36 -0.72 8.77 -8.35
N GLY A 37 -1.35 8.15 -9.32
CA GLY A 37 -1.17 8.56 -10.70
C GLY A 37 -1.61 7.51 -11.70
N THR A 38 -1.05 7.63 -12.90
CA THR A 38 -1.34 6.73 -14.00
C THR A 38 -0.06 6.15 -14.59
N ILE A 39 -0.22 5.00 -15.22
CA ILE A 39 0.83 4.30 -15.95
C ILE A 39 0.33 4.08 -17.37
N THR A 40 1.11 4.49 -18.35
CA THR A 40 0.81 4.30 -19.75
C THR A 40 2.05 3.88 -20.54
N TYR A 41 1.86 3.48 -21.76
CA TYR A 41 2.89 3.29 -22.78
C TYR A 41 2.33 3.76 -24.14
N ARG A 42 3.20 4.02 -25.09
CA ARG A 42 2.80 4.60 -26.39
C ARG A 42 2.46 3.56 -27.44
N GLU A 43 2.89 2.33 -27.24
CA GLU A 43 2.61 1.24 -28.16
C GLU A 43 1.12 0.89 -28.20
N ARG A 44 0.61 0.64 -29.39
CA ARG A 44 -0.79 0.25 -29.61
C ARG A 44 -0.97 -1.25 -29.50
N ILE A 45 -0.68 -1.79 -28.34
CA ILE A 45 -0.84 -3.22 -28.04
C ILE A 45 -1.70 -3.38 -26.78
N ALA A 46 -2.50 -4.44 -26.77
CA ALA A 46 -3.26 -4.84 -25.61
C ALA A 46 -2.42 -5.79 -24.74
N LEU A 47 -2.56 -5.65 -23.43
CA LEU A 47 -1.97 -6.58 -22.47
C LEU A 47 -2.99 -7.66 -22.09
N PRO A 48 -2.53 -8.90 -21.83
CA PRO A 48 -3.41 -9.94 -21.31
C PRO A 48 -3.86 -9.63 -19.88
N ALA A 49 -4.98 -10.23 -19.46
CA ALA A 49 -5.57 -9.99 -18.15
C ALA A 49 -4.64 -10.35 -16.98
N ASN A 50 -3.71 -11.26 -17.18
CA ASN A 50 -2.71 -11.68 -16.20
C ASN A 50 -1.41 -10.86 -16.24
N ALA A 51 -1.34 -9.79 -17.03
CA ALA A 51 -0.19 -8.89 -17.01
C ALA A 51 -0.08 -8.24 -15.63
N LEU A 52 1.14 -8.28 -15.07
CA LEU A 52 1.43 -7.78 -13.73
C LEU A 52 2.06 -6.41 -13.80
N VAL A 53 1.42 -5.42 -13.22
CA VAL A 53 1.95 -4.07 -13.05
C VAL A 53 2.58 -3.95 -11.67
N ILE A 54 3.81 -3.47 -11.62
CA ILE A 54 4.56 -3.29 -10.38
C ILE A 54 5.03 -1.85 -10.31
N VAL A 55 4.59 -1.13 -9.28
CA VAL A 55 5.00 0.25 -8.99
C VAL A 55 5.84 0.25 -7.73
N THR A 56 6.97 0.93 -7.77
CA THR A 56 7.93 0.91 -6.66
C THR A 56 8.36 2.32 -6.30
N LEU A 57 8.30 2.65 -5.02
CA LEU A 57 8.92 3.83 -4.43
C LEU A 57 10.30 3.45 -3.89
N GLN A 58 11.32 4.17 -4.32
CA GLN A 58 12.72 3.87 -4.01
C GLN A 58 13.45 5.10 -3.49
N ASP A 59 14.34 4.89 -2.54
CA ASP A 59 15.38 5.84 -2.16
C ASP A 59 16.57 5.64 -3.12
N ILE A 60 16.87 6.67 -3.88
CA ILE A 60 17.94 6.69 -4.88
C ILE A 60 19.10 7.62 -4.48
N SER A 61 19.23 7.94 -3.20
CA SER A 61 20.21 8.91 -2.71
C SER A 61 21.66 8.47 -2.88
N LEU A 62 21.92 7.17 -2.91
CA LEU A 62 23.26 6.60 -3.05
C LEU A 62 23.52 6.20 -4.50
N ALA A 63 24.42 6.90 -5.17
CA ALA A 63 24.76 6.63 -6.57
C ALA A 63 25.45 5.27 -6.81
N ASP A 64 26.22 4.78 -5.84
CA ASP A 64 27.04 3.58 -5.95
C ASP A 64 26.45 2.35 -5.27
N ALA A 65 25.20 2.43 -4.84
CA ALA A 65 24.48 1.35 -4.18
C ALA A 65 23.13 1.09 -4.85
N PRO A 66 22.60 -0.14 -4.75
CA PRO A 66 21.24 -0.43 -5.16
C PRO A 66 20.25 0.47 -4.43
N ALA A 67 19.21 0.92 -5.15
CA ALA A 67 18.13 1.71 -4.54
C ALA A 67 17.43 0.91 -3.45
N THR A 68 17.10 1.59 -2.35
CA THR A 68 16.33 0.98 -1.25
C THR A 68 14.84 1.09 -1.55
N VAL A 69 14.15 -0.03 -1.58
CA VAL A 69 12.68 -0.05 -1.76
C VAL A 69 12.00 0.42 -0.49
N ILE A 70 11.18 1.46 -0.61
CA ILE A 70 10.36 2.01 0.49
C ILE A 70 8.97 1.42 0.49
N ALA A 71 8.35 1.30 -0.69
CA ALA A 71 7.03 0.72 -0.87
C ALA A 71 6.89 0.12 -2.27
N LYS A 72 6.01 -0.84 -2.40
CA LYS A 72 5.72 -1.52 -3.66
C LYS A 72 4.23 -1.85 -3.75
N HIS A 73 3.64 -1.55 -4.89
CA HIS A 73 2.28 -1.93 -5.23
C HIS A 73 2.29 -2.82 -6.47
N ARG A 74 1.58 -3.94 -6.39
CA ARG A 74 1.49 -4.94 -7.46
C ARG A 74 0.02 -5.23 -7.73
N PHE A 75 -0.36 -5.22 -8.98
CA PHE A 75 -1.72 -5.60 -9.40
C PHE A 75 -1.72 -6.18 -10.81
N GLU A 76 -2.67 -7.05 -11.07
CA GLU A 76 -2.93 -7.55 -12.42
C GLU A 76 -3.84 -6.60 -13.18
N THR A 77 -3.68 -6.53 -14.50
CA THR A 77 -4.48 -5.64 -15.33
C THR A 77 -5.96 -6.05 -15.40
N GLY A 78 -6.25 -7.33 -15.24
CA GLY A 78 -7.62 -7.85 -15.26
C GLY A 78 -8.36 -7.60 -16.57
N GLY A 79 -7.63 -7.43 -17.68
CA GLY A 79 -8.18 -7.08 -18.98
C GLY A 79 -8.36 -5.58 -19.23
N THR A 80 -8.12 -4.75 -18.23
CA THR A 80 -8.08 -3.29 -18.38
C THR A 80 -6.86 -2.90 -19.22
N GLN A 81 -7.01 -1.86 -20.03
CA GLN A 81 -5.93 -1.32 -20.85
C GLN A 81 -5.46 0.03 -20.30
N VAL A 82 -4.34 0.52 -20.80
CA VAL A 82 -3.77 1.83 -20.39
C VAL A 82 -4.77 2.97 -20.60
N PRO A 83 -4.77 4.00 -19.76
CA PRO A 83 -3.89 4.19 -18.60
C PRO A 83 -4.33 3.38 -17.37
N PHE A 84 -3.38 2.77 -16.68
CA PHE A 84 -3.64 2.10 -15.40
C PHE A 84 -3.52 3.10 -14.26
N LYS A 85 -4.48 3.16 -13.36
CA LYS A 85 -4.39 3.94 -12.13
C LYS A 85 -3.61 3.18 -11.08
N PHE A 86 -2.78 3.88 -10.32
CA PHE A 86 -2.10 3.30 -9.16
C PHE A 86 -2.23 4.19 -7.93
N ASP A 87 -2.15 3.55 -6.79
CA ASP A 87 -2.11 4.17 -5.46
C ASP A 87 -1.01 3.45 -4.67
N LEU A 88 0.09 4.14 -4.46
CA LEU A 88 1.28 3.60 -3.81
C LEU A 88 1.37 4.15 -2.39
N ALA A 89 0.80 3.44 -1.45
CA ALA A 89 0.83 3.79 -0.04
C ALA A 89 2.23 3.56 0.55
N PHE A 90 2.68 4.46 1.39
CA PHE A 90 3.95 4.36 2.09
C PHE A 90 3.89 4.94 3.51
N ASP A 91 4.81 4.48 4.36
CA ASP A 91 4.99 5.01 5.69
C ASP A 91 5.87 6.26 5.65
N PRO A 92 5.35 7.47 5.96
CA PRO A 92 6.12 8.71 5.90
C PRO A 92 7.30 8.72 6.88
N ARG A 93 7.32 7.88 7.91
CA ARG A 93 8.44 7.76 8.84
C ARG A 93 9.70 7.18 8.19
N LYS A 94 9.57 6.53 7.04
CA LYS A 94 10.68 6.02 6.22
C LYS A 94 11.31 7.08 5.34
N ILE A 95 10.70 8.26 5.24
CA ILE A 95 11.18 9.36 4.40
C ILE A 95 12.12 10.24 5.20
N LYS A 96 13.31 10.47 4.66
CA LYS A 96 14.34 11.35 5.22
C LYS A 96 14.42 12.64 4.41
N PRO A 97 14.47 13.83 5.05
CA PRO A 97 14.35 15.12 4.36
C PRO A 97 15.42 15.39 3.28
N HIS A 98 16.61 14.85 3.45
CA HIS A 98 17.74 15.08 2.54
C HIS A 98 17.98 13.94 1.55
N HIS A 99 17.10 12.95 1.54
CA HIS A 99 17.15 11.85 0.60
C HIS A 99 16.35 12.14 -0.65
N THR A 100 16.69 11.48 -1.73
CA THR A 100 16.00 11.59 -3.01
C THR A 100 15.20 10.31 -3.26
N TYR A 101 13.92 10.49 -3.56
CA TYR A 101 13.00 9.38 -3.83
C TYR A 101 12.50 9.45 -5.26
N SER A 102 12.28 8.29 -5.83
CA SER A 102 11.76 8.13 -7.18
C SER A 102 10.71 7.03 -7.23
N VAL A 103 9.73 7.19 -8.08
CA VAL A 103 8.79 6.13 -8.45
C VAL A 103 9.24 5.52 -9.77
N SER A 104 9.22 4.22 -9.84
CA SER A 104 9.42 3.44 -11.05
C SER A 104 8.28 2.46 -11.24
N ALA A 105 8.05 2.04 -12.48
CA ALA A 105 7.06 1.01 -12.78
C ALA A 105 7.59 0.04 -13.83
N ARG A 106 7.06 -1.17 -13.79
CA ARG A 106 7.34 -2.21 -14.77
C ARG A 106 6.10 -3.05 -15.01
N ILE A 107 5.99 -3.63 -16.19
CA ILE A 107 4.94 -4.56 -16.55
C ILE A 107 5.57 -5.87 -17.01
N GLU A 108 5.13 -6.95 -16.39
CA GLU A 108 5.55 -8.29 -16.68
C GLU A 108 4.37 -9.10 -17.25
N VAL A 109 4.65 -9.98 -18.20
CA VAL A 109 3.69 -10.96 -18.70
C VAL A 109 4.34 -12.33 -18.58
N GLU A 110 3.70 -13.21 -17.82
CA GLU A 110 4.21 -14.56 -17.55
C GLU A 110 5.67 -14.58 -17.06
N GLY A 111 5.99 -13.63 -16.14
CA GLY A 111 7.32 -13.47 -15.57
C GLY A 111 8.34 -12.77 -16.46
N GLN A 112 7.97 -12.39 -17.68
CA GLN A 112 8.85 -11.67 -18.60
C GLN A 112 8.59 -10.17 -18.57
N LEU A 113 9.65 -9.39 -18.43
CA LEU A 113 9.57 -7.93 -18.48
C LEU A 113 9.18 -7.47 -19.90
N ARG A 114 8.11 -6.69 -19.98
CA ARG A 114 7.59 -6.12 -21.24
C ARG A 114 7.76 -4.63 -21.35
N PHE A 115 7.51 -3.91 -20.26
CA PHE A 115 7.64 -2.47 -20.19
C PHE A 115 8.33 -2.05 -18.90
N ILE A 116 9.06 -0.94 -18.96
CA ILE A 116 9.76 -0.37 -17.83
C ILE A 116 9.80 1.14 -17.93
N SER A 117 9.83 1.83 -16.79
CA SER A 117 10.19 3.26 -16.77
C SER A 117 11.69 3.42 -17.02
N ASP A 118 12.05 4.25 -17.98
CA ASP A 118 13.44 4.59 -18.34
C ASP A 118 13.86 5.97 -17.83
N THR A 119 12.94 6.66 -17.18
CA THR A 119 13.10 8.01 -16.67
C THR A 119 12.97 8.03 -15.16
N VAL A 120 13.74 8.88 -14.50
CA VAL A 120 13.60 9.14 -13.06
C VAL A 120 12.38 10.05 -12.84
N TYR A 121 11.49 9.61 -11.96
CA TYR A 121 10.31 10.38 -11.53
C TYR A 121 10.47 10.78 -10.06
N PRO A 122 11.09 11.95 -9.77
CA PRO A 122 11.32 12.41 -8.41
C PRO A 122 10.00 12.71 -7.70
N VAL A 123 9.91 12.32 -6.43
CA VAL A 123 8.72 12.48 -5.61
C VAL A 123 9.07 12.88 -4.18
N ILE A 124 8.10 13.37 -3.45
CA ILE A 124 8.10 13.64 -2.00
C ILE A 124 9.06 14.75 -1.59
N THR A 125 10.36 14.55 -1.78
CA THR A 125 11.43 15.49 -1.38
C THR A 125 11.93 16.38 -2.51
N ASP A 126 11.34 16.27 -3.70
CA ASP A 126 11.57 17.18 -4.80
C ASP A 126 10.99 18.57 -4.49
N ARG A 127 11.38 19.59 -5.26
CA ARG A 127 10.94 20.99 -5.02
C ARG A 127 9.43 21.17 -4.97
N GLN A 128 8.70 20.36 -5.73
CA GLN A 128 7.25 20.44 -5.85
C GLN A 128 6.55 19.53 -4.84
N GLN A 129 7.29 18.74 -4.07
CA GLN A 129 6.74 17.73 -3.16
C GLN A 129 5.72 16.83 -3.87
N THR A 130 6.13 16.31 -5.02
CA THR A 130 5.27 15.56 -5.93
C THR A 130 4.68 14.34 -5.26
N SER A 131 3.36 14.24 -5.29
CA SER A 131 2.58 13.10 -4.79
C SER A 131 1.63 12.52 -5.83
N GLN A 132 1.57 13.15 -7.01
CA GLN A 132 0.76 12.69 -8.14
C GLN A 132 1.58 12.81 -9.42
N LEU A 133 1.62 11.75 -10.22
CA LEU A 133 2.40 11.73 -11.46
C LEU A 133 1.86 10.72 -12.48
N ASP A 134 2.20 10.95 -13.74
CA ASP A 134 1.89 10.07 -14.84
C ASP A 134 3.17 9.44 -15.37
N LEU A 135 3.26 8.13 -15.26
CA LEU A 135 4.41 7.35 -15.72
C LEU A 135 4.20 6.90 -17.16
N VAL A 136 5.18 7.17 -18.01
CA VAL A 136 5.21 6.65 -19.39
C VAL A 136 6.30 5.60 -19.49
N LEU A 137 5.90 4.36 -19.72
CA LEU A 137 6.81 3.23 -19.85
C LEU A 137 7.27 3.05 -21.30
N VAL A 138 8.43 2.45 -21.43
CA VAL A 138 9.00 2.06 -22.72
C VAL A 138 9.00 0.53 -22.86
N LYS A 139 8.80 0.07 -24.07
CA LYS A 139 8.86 -1.36 -24.38
C LYS A 139 10.31 -1.85 -24.28
N VAL A 140 10.49 -2.99 -23.62
CA VAL A 140 11.79 -3.67 -23.57
C VAL A 140 12.00 -4.45 -24.86
N SER A 141 13.15 -4.24 -25.50
CA SER A 141 13.60 -5.04 -26.63
C SER A 141 13.95 -6.45 -26.17
N GLN A 142 13.42 -7.45 -26.82
CA GLN A 142 13.79 -8.85 -26.64
C GLN A 142 14.87 -9.23 -27.63
#